data_dd5ce07b96d60d23feedacd6f9eb3c81
#
_entry.id   dd5ce07b96d60d23feedacd6f9eb3c81
#
_cell.length_a   1.000
_cell.length_b   1.000
_cell.length_c   1.000
_cell.angle_alpha   90.00
_cell.angle_beta   90.00
_cell.angle_gamma   90.00
#
_symmetry.space_group_name_H-M   'P 1'
#
loop_
_entity.id
_entity.type
_entity.pdbx_description
1 polymer ?
#
loop_
_entity_poly.entity_id
_entity_poly.type
_entity_poly.pdbx_seq_one_letter_code
_entity_poly.pdbx_strand_id
1 'polypeptide(L)'
;MKKEYIFVFLIITILPAYATIEQIPEWIKNNAKWWAENEIDDITFLQGIEYMIENGIIDINKNQENSNSKKFKTDLVSDFFEVWIYEDDLYFENGVLVASNFYFKLIPEFEDLYEEIGITNKEKASVVVLPVFTSSAYLKNGFYDYYNGKCKNCTTTNIVENNLQIDVASQLGAKVLEILGYEIISDIDVDKNPDILKKYDKVILLHNEYVTKKEFDAITNHPKVIYLYPNALYAEVKVDYSNNSITLLRGHGFPEPEIINGFNWKFDNSPLEYDKECNNWKFYDIPNGKMLNCYPEHIIASDKELLKKIKEI
;
A
#
# COMPACT_ATOMS: atom_id res chain seq x y z
N MET A 1 56.98 48.43 30.56
CA MET A 1 56.09 48.12 29.39
C MET A 1 55.39 46.80 29.69
N LYS A 2 54.10 46.84 30.08
CA LYS A 2 53.28 45.66 30.27
C LYS A 2 52.61 45.34 28.95
N LYS A 3 52.81 44.14 28.42
CA LYS A 3 52.11 43.62 27.26
C LYS A 3 50.76 43.09 27.74
N GLU A 4 49.69 43.72 27.29
CA GLU A 4 48.33 43.21 27.46
C GLU A 4 48.03 42.20 26.32
N TYR A 5 47.66 40.97 26.70
CA TYR A 5 47.20 39.96 25.76
C TYR A 5 45.67 40.07 25.65
N ILE A 6 45.17 40.46 24.47
CA ILE A 6 43.75 40.44 24.16
C ILE A 6 43.40 39.02 23.78
N PHE A 7 42.61 38.33 24.60
CA PHE A 7 41.98 37.05 24.28
C PHE A 7 40.71 37.32 23.46
N VAL A 8 40.77 37.01 22.16
CA VAL A 8 39.55 37.00 21.33
C VAL A 8 38.85 35.67 21.53
N PHE A 9 37.73 35.66 22.23
CA PHE A 9 36.84 34.51 22.30
C PHE A 9 36.06 34.41 21.01
N LEU A 10 36.40 33.40 20.17
CA LEU A 10 35.62 33.03 18.99
C LEU A 10 34.41 32.22 19.49
N ILE A 11 33.23 32.86 19.58
CA ILE A 11 31.98 32.16 19.84
C ILE A 11 31.55 31.48 18.52
N ILE A 12 31.81 30.19 18.43
CA ILE A 12 31.24 29.35 17.36
C ILE A 12 29.78 29.07 17.72
N THR A 13 28.86 29.83 17.15
CA THR A 13 27.43 29.52 17.18
C THR A 13 27.18 28.32 16.29
N ILE A 14 26.98 27.15 16.86
CA ILE A 14 26.46 26.00 16.16
C ILE A 14 24.97 26.28 15.90
N LEU A 15 24.65 26.76 14.72
CA LEU A 15 23.26 26.81 14.25
C LEU A 15 22.81 25.36 13.98
N PRO A 16 21.68 24.92 14.50
CA PRO A 16 21.13 23.65 14.10
C PRO A 16 20.83 23.70 12.60
N ALA A 17 21.41 22.78 11.84
CA ALA A 17 21.02 22.58 10.45
C ALA A 17 19.59 22.05 10.44
N TYR A 18 18.63 22.96 10.27
CA TYR A 18 17.30 22.56 9.87
C TYR A 18 17.44 21.96 8.48
N ALA A 19 17.07 20.68 8.33
CA ALA A 19 16.87 20.09 7.03
C ALA A 19 15.79 20.92 6.33
N THR A 20 16.20 21.80 5.43
CA THR A 20 15.28 22.49 4.54
C THR A 20 14.69 21.42 3.63
N ILE A 21 13.38 21.23 3.69
CA ILE A 21 12.67 20.55 2.61
C ILE A 21 13.05 21.31 1.36
N GLU A 22 13.86 20.70 0.49
CA GLU A 22 14.25 21.30 -0.80
C GLU A 22 12.97 21.53 -1.59
N GLN A 23 12.55 22.79 -1.67
CA GLN A 23 11.40 23.15 -2.48
C GLN A 23 11.78 22.94 -3.94
N ILE A 24 10.89 22.27 -4.68
CA ILE A 24 11.06 22.12 -6.13
C ILE A 24 11.25 23.51 -6.75
N PRO A 25 12.37 23.79 -7.42
CA PRO A 25 12.63 25.07 -8.04
C PRO A 25 11.52 25.52 -8.97
N GLU A 26 11.25 26.83 -9.01
CA GLU A 26 10.12 27.37 -9.76
C GLU A 26 10.20 27.10 -11.27
N TRP A 27 11.41 27.05 -11.84
CA TRP A 27 11.61 26.73 -13.26
C TRP A 27 11.22 25.28 -13.60
N ILE A 28 11.35 24.32 -12.66
CA ILE A 28 10.89 22.94 -12.85
C ILE A 28 9.36 22.90 -12.90
N LYS A 29 8.70 23.66 -12.01
CA LYS A 29 7.25 23.80 -12.03
C LYS A 29 6.77 24.45 -13.31
N ASN A 30 7.49 25.43 -13.81
CA ASN A 30 7.19 26.10 -15.08
C ASN A 30 7.33 25.15 -16.27
N ASN A 31 8.35 24.30 -16.30
CA ASN A 31 8.52 23.30 -17.36
C ASN A 31 7.33 22.32 -17.40
N ALA A 32 6.93 21.80 -16.25
CA ALA A 32 5.74 20.94 -16.14
C ALA A 32 4.44 21.67 -16.53
N LYS A 33 4.32 22.95 -16.20
CA LYS A 33 3.18 23.78 -16.57
C LYS A 33 3.09 23.99 -18.07
N TRP A 34 4.20 24.39 -18.72
CA TRP A 34 4.25 24.60 -20.17
C TRP A 34 3.90 23.35 -20.96
N TRP A 35 4.36 22.19 -20.48
CA TRP A 35 3.96 20.91 -21.06
C TRP A 35 2.45 20.64 -20.88
N ALA A 36 1.90 20.83 -19.69
CA ALA A 36 0.48 20.67 -19.41
C ALA A 36 -0.43 21.63 -20.19
N GLU A 37 0.08 22.82 -20.52
CA GLU A 37 -0.59 23.84 -21.34
C GLU A 37 -0.34 23.67 -22.86
N ASN A 38 0.36 22.59 -23.28
CA ASN A 38 0.78 22.32 -24.67
C ASN A 38 1.66 23.42 -25.28
N GLU A 39 2.38 24.19 -24.47
CA GLU A 39 3.35 25.21 -24.93
C GLU A 39 4.69 24.57 -25.33
N ILE A 40 5.01 23.38 -24.80
CA ILE A 40 6.13 22.55 -25.24
C ILE A 40 5.62 21.13 -25.54
N ASP A 41 6.28 20.44 -26.48
CA ASP A 41 5.95 19.05 -26.81
C ASP A 41 6.57 18.05 -25.82
N ASP A 42 6.13 16.80 -25.91
CA ASP A 42 6.56 15.69 -25.05
C ASP A 42 8.07 15.48 -25.10
N ILE A 43 8.68 15.61 -26.27
CA ILE A 43 10.11 15.41 -26.47
C ILE A 43 10.90 16.50 -25.74
N THR A 44 10.48 17.75 -25.84
CA THR A 44 11.10 18.88 -25.15
C THR A 44 10.97 18.74 -23.64
N PHE A 45 9.81 18.28 -23.17
CA PHE A 45 9.58 18.01 -21.74
C PHE A 45 10.49 16.90 -21.22
N LEU A 46 10.56 15.77 -21.94
CA LEU A 46 11.41 14.62 -21.57
C LEU A 46 12.90 14.98 -21.56
N GLN A 47 13.38 15.78 -22.55
CA GLN A 47 14.75 16.29 -22.56
C GLN A 47 15.04 17.17 -21.33
N GLY A 48 14.06 17.95 -20.88
CA GLY A 48 14.17 18.72 -19.65
C GLY A 48 14.31 17.84 -18.40
N ILE A 49 13.55 16.74 -18.32
CA ILE A 49 13.66 15.76 -17.23
C ILE A 49 15.03 15.05 -17.28
N GLU A 50 15.45 14.59 -18.46
CA GLU A 50 16.74 13.94 -18.67
C GLU A 50 17.91 14.85 -18.22
N TYR A 51 17.91 16.11 -18.65
CA TYR A 51 18.87 17.11 -18.20
C TYR A 51 18.90 17.27 -16.68
N MET A 52 17.73 17.27 -16.02
CA MET A 52 17.64 17.40 -14.57
C MET A 52 18.24 16.17 -13.85
N ILE A 53 18.05 14.98 -14.38
CA ILE A 53 18.62 13.73 -13.86
C ILE A 53 20.14 13.72 -14.07
N GLU A 54 20.61 13.99 -15.28
CA GLU A 54 22.04 14.00 -15.62
C GLU A 54 22.86 15.01 -14.82
N ASN A 55 22.25 16.15 -14.47
CA ASN A 55 22.90 17.20 -13.68
C ASN A 55 22.64 17.08 -12.16
N GLY A 56 22.03 15.98 -11.70
CA GLY A 56 21.78 15.70 -10.28
C GLY A 56 20.79 16.69 -9.63
N ILE A 57 19.98 17.40 -10.42
CA ILE A 57 18.94 18.30 -9.93
C ILE A 57 17.74 17.48 -9.45
N ILE A 58 17.40 16.43 -10.18
CA ILE A 58 16.50 15.38 -9.76
C ILE A 58 17.36 14.14 -9.51
N ASP A 59 17.45 13.73 -8.26
CA ASP A 59 18.10 12.47 -7.90
C ASP A 59 17.01 11.40 -7.75
N ILE A 60 16.80 10.64 -8.82
CA ILE A 60 15.88 9.50 -8.83
C ILE A 60 16.38 8.35 -7.96
N ASN A 61 17.65 8.39 -7.53
CA ASN A 61 18.30 7.34 -6.75
C ASN A 61 18.30 7.63 -5.24
N LYS A 62 17.87 8.82 -4.79
CA LYS A 62 17.91 9.21 -3.37
C LYS A 62 17.19 8.24 -2.41
N ASN A 63 16.32 7.39 -2.93
CA ASN A 63 15.65 6.37 -2.12
C ASN A 63 16.12 4.92 -2.39
N GLN A 64 17.07 4.67 -3.29
CA GLN A 64 17.42 3.30 -3.68
C GLN A 64 18.92 2.95 -3.79
N GLU A 65 19.86 3.88 -3.84
CA GLU A 65 21.26 3.54 -4.17
C GLU A 65 22.34 3.99 -3.18
N ASN A 66 22.05 4.23 -1.93
CA ASN A 66 23.10 4.44 -0.92
C ASN A 66 23.48 3.17 -0.14
N SER A 67 23.02 2.00 -0.54
CA SER A 67 23.51 0.75 0.04
C SER A 67 24.50 0.08 -0.93
N ASN A 68 25.71 -0.21 -0.46
CA ASN A 68 26.57 -1.26 -1.01
C ASN A 68 25.90 -2.64 -0.85
N SER A 69 24.60 -2.67 -0.58
CA SER A 69 23.82 -3.85 -0.29
C SER A 69 23.63 -4.66 -1.56
N LYS A 70 23.90 -5.94 -1.46
CA LYS A 70 23.74 -6.86 -2.57
C LYS A 70 22.25 -7.00 -2.93
N LYS A 71 21.94 -6.88 -4.22
CA LYS A 71 20.60 -7.04 -4.78
C LYS A 71 20.38 -8.50 -5.16
N PHE A 72 19.24 -9.06 -4.71
CA PHE A 72 18.81 -10.41 -5.07
C PHE A 72 17.49 -10.33 -5.84
N LYS A 73 17.43 -10.97 -7.01
CA LYS A 73 16.18 -11.18 -7.73
C LYS A 73 15.39 -12.27 -7.00
N THR A 74 14.10 -12.06 -6.79
CA THR A 74 13.24 -13.05 -6.16
C THR A 74 12.61 -13.98 -7.19
N ASP A 75 12.20 -15.18 -6.74
CA ASP A 75 11.41 -16.11 -7.55
C ASP A 75 9.91 -15.80 -7.52
N LEU A 76 9.53 -14.61 -7.03
CA LEU A 76 8.15 -14.14 -7.10
C LEU A 76 7.74 -14.07 -8.57
N VAL A 77 6.79 -14.91 -8.94
CA VAL A 77 6.35 -15.06 -10.31
C VAL A 77 5.48 -13.86 -10.67
N SER A 78 6.02 -12.99 -11.48
CA SER A 78 5.27 -11.96 -12.18
C SER A 78 5.70 -11.93 -13.64
N ASP A 79 4.73 -11.90 -14.54
CA ASP A 79 5.00 -11.80 -15.97
C ASP A 79 5.38 -10.37 -16.39
N PHE A 80 5.05 -9.37 -15.55
CA PHE A 80 5.21 -7.94 -15.88
C PHE A 80 6.19 -7.20 -15.01
N PHE A 81 6.48 -7.71 -13.79
CA PHE A 81 7.31 -7.01 -12.84
C PHE A 81 8.57 -7.79 -12.51
N GLU A 82 9.70 -7.11 -12.51
CA GLU A 82 10.87 -7.58 -11.79
C GLU A 82 10.68 -7.32 -10.31
N VAL A 83 10.93 -8.34 -9.48
CA VAL A 83 10.86 -8.23 -8.04
C VAL A 83 12.20 -8.57 -7.44
N TRP A 84 12.73 -7.73 -6.55
CA TRP A 84 14.00 -7.96 -5.88
C TRP A 84 13.99 -7.49 -4.43
N ILE A 85 14.99 -7.91 -3.69
CA ILE A 85 15.28 -7.53 -2.31
C ILE A 85 16.73 -7.11 -2.19
N TYR A 86 17.05 -6.25 -1.22
CA TYR A 86 18.43 -5.96 -0.85
C TYR A 86 18.84 -6.79 0.36
N GLU A 87 20.15 -7.08 0.48
CA GLU A 87 20.71 -7.84 1.59
C GLU A 87 20.40 -7.21 2.95
N ASP A 88 20.37 -5.88 3.01
CA ASP A 88 20.07 -5.11 4.22
C ASP A 88 18.60 -5.23 4.68
N ASP A 89 17.70 -5.65 3.79
CA ASP A 89 16.30 -5.90 4.10
C ASP A 89 16.06 -7.32 4.65
N LEU A 90 17.09 -8.19 4.64
CA LEU A 90 16.97 -9.57 5.10
C LEU A 90 17.24 -9.69 6.60
N TYR A 91 16.38 -10.40 7.30
CA TYR A 91 16.55 -10.72 8.72
C TYR A 91 16.03 -12.12 9.05
N PHE A 92 16.47 -12.66 10.18
CA PHE A 92 15.97 -13.96 10.65
C PHE A 92 14.82 -13.77 11.63
N GLU A 93 13.68 -14.37 11.33
CA GLU A 93 12.55 -14.49 12.22
C GLU A 93 12.26 -15.97 12.49
N ASN A 94 12.34 -16.39 13.76
CA ASN A 94 12.13 -17.80 14.16
C ASN A 94 12.99 -18.82 13.38
N GLY A 95 14.19 -18.43 12.92
CA GLY A 95 15.10 -19.28 12.15
C GLY A 95 14.81 -19.35 10.66
N VAL A 96 13.82 -18.60 10.17
CA VAL A 96 13.51 -18.43 8.75
C VAL A 96 14.06 -17.08 8.29
N LEU A 97 14.69 -17.05 7.11
CA LEU A 97 15.14 -15.80 6.49
C LEU A 97 13.92 -15.13 5.83
N VAL A 98 13.63 -13.91 6.26
CA VAL A 98 12.53 -13.09 5.75
C VAL A 98 13.05 -11.75 5.26
N ALA A 99 12.30 -11.11 4.36
CA ALA A 99 12.61 -9.77 3.88
C ALA A 99 11.66 -8.75 4.49
N SER A 100 12.21 -7.63 4.96
CA SER A 100 11.44 -6.50 5.48
C SER A 100 10.89 -5.59 4.39
N ASN A 101 11.44 -5.68 3.17
CA ASN A 101 11.00 -4.87 2.05
C ASN A 101 11.21 -5.62 0.72
N PHE A 102 10.36 -5.27 -0.27
CA PHE A 102 10.43 -5.78 -1.64
C PHE A 102 10.35 -4.61 -2.60
N TYR A 103 11.10 -4.72 -3.68
CA TYR A 103 11.17 -3.69 -4.71
C TYR A 103 10.64 -4.25 -6.02
N PHE A 104 9.83 -3.45 -6.68
CA PHE A 104 9.16 -3.81 -7.92
C PHE A 104 9.51 -2.81 -9.01
N LYS A 105 9.65 -3.30 -10.22
CA LYS A 105 9.77 -2.48 -11.41
C LYS A 105 9.04 -3.18 -12.56
N LEU A 106 8.34 -2.41 -13.39
CA LEU A 106 7.80 -2.95 -14.64
C LEU A 106 8.96 -3.40 -15.53
N ILE A 107 8.83 -4.59 -16.12
CA ILE A 107 9.83 -5.12 -17.07
C ILE A 107 9.82 -4.21 -18.30
N PRO A 108 10.99 -3.75 -18.81
CA PRO A 108 11.06 -2.78 -19.91
C PRO A 108 10.29 -3.18 -21.17
N GLU A 109 10.22 -4.48 -21.48
CA GLU A 109 9.46 -5.01 -22.62
C GLU A 109 7.96 -4.78 -22.52
N PHE A 110 7.46 -4.42 -21.32
CA PHE A 110 6.06 -4.17 -21.03
C PHE A 110 5.76 -2.70 -20.70
N GLU A 111 6.67 -1.76 -20.98
CA GLU A 111 6.44 -0.33 -20.72
C GLU A 111 5.16 0.19 -21.38
N ASP A 112 4.86 -0.25 -22.61
CA ASP A 112 3.62 0.08 -23.31
C ASP A 112 2.37 -0.42 -22.57
N LEU A 113 2.50 -1.50 -21.78
CA LEU A 113 1.41 -2.05 -20.99
C LEU A 113 0.95 -1.08 -19.89
N TYR A 114 1.83 -0.20 -19.42
CA TYR A 114 1.46 0.78 -18.40
C TYR A 114 0.30 1.68 -18.84
N GLU A 115 0.22 2.05 -20.13
CA GLU A 115 -0.90 2.83 -20.64
C GLU A 115 -2.23 2.06 -20.56
N GLU A 116 -2.19 0.72 -20.70
CA GLU A 116 -3.39 -0.11 -20.62
C GLU A 116 -3.87 -0.35 -19.20
N ILE A 117 -2.97 -0.57 -18.25
CA ILE A 117 -3.28 -0.99 -16.88
C ILE A 117 -3.03 0.07 -15.81
N GLY A 118 -2.14 1.03 -16.05
CA GLY A 118 -1.78 2.08 -15.10
C GLY A 118 -2.73 3.29 -15.11
N ILE A 119 -2.69 4.07 -14.05
CA ILE A 119 -3.43 5.32 -13.91
C ILE A 119 -2.54 6.47 -14.40
N THR A 120 -2.76 6.92 -15.62
CA THR A 120 -2.04 8.05 -16.23
C THR A 120 -2.74 9.38 -16.04
N ASN A 121 -4.06 9.36 -15.84
CA ASN A 121 -4.87 10.56 -15.64
C ASN A 121 -5.40 10.62 -14.20
N LYS A 122 -4.99 11.64 -13.45
CA LYS A 122 -5.41 11.90 -12.06
C LYS A 122 -6.82 12.54 -11.94
N GLU A 123 -7.49 12.82 -13.06
CA GLU A 123 -8.86 13.36 -13.02
C GLU A 123 -9.89 12.38 -12.42
N LYS A 124 -9.55 11.09 -12.39
CA LYS A 124 -10.35 10.06 -11.71
C LYS A 124 -9.54 9.49 -10.55
N ALA A 125 -9.59 10.19 -9.44
CA ALA A 125 -8.88 9.75 -8.24
C ALA A 125 -9.39 8.39 -7.78
N SER A 126 -8.51 7.38 -7.87
CA SER A 126 -8.75 6.03 -7.37
C SER A 126 -7.84 5.75 -6.21
N VAL A 127 -8.38 5.21 -5.13
CA VAL A 127 -7.63 4.89 -3.92
C VAL A 127 -7.73 3.42 -3.57
N VAL A 128 -6.63 2.87 -3.10
CA VAL A 128 -6.54 1.51 -2.54
C VAL A 128 -6.44 1.62 -1.02
N VAL A 129 -7.22 0.85 -0.30
CA VAL A 129 -7.16 0.80 1.16
C VAL A 129 -6.28 -0.36 1.59
N LEU A 130 -5.11 -0.03 2.15
CA LEU A 130 -4.15 -1.00 2.67
C LEU A 130 -4.67 -1.64 3.97
N PRO A 131 -4.76 -2.98 4.07
CA PRO A 131 -5.36 -3.68 5.21
C PRO A 131 -4.38 -3.87 6.38
N VAL A 132 -4.02 -2.81 7.09
CA VAL A 132 -3.09 -2.84 8.25
C VAL A 132 -3.67 -3.63 9.41
N PHE A 133 -4.98 -3.51 9.69
CA PHE A 133 -5.62 -4.25 10.76
C PHE A 133 -5.63 -5.75 10.47
N THR A 134 -5.98 -6.14 9.25
CA THR A 134 -5.93 -7.54 8.82
C THR A 134 -4.51 -8.09 8.86
N SER A 135 -3.55 -7.35 8.34
CA SER A 135 -2.14 -7.72 8.41
C SER A 135 -1.68 -7.95 9.86
N SER A 136 -2.06 -7.06 10.77
CA SER A 136 -1.74 -7.18 12.19
C SER A 136 -2.40 -8.41 12.85
N ALA A 137 -3.63 -8.73 12.44
CA ALA A 137 -4.37 -9.89 12.93
C ALA A 137 -3.72 -11.23 12.54
N TYR A 138 -2.99 -11.27 11.43
CA TYR A 138 -2.30 -12.46 10.93
C TYR A 138 -0.92 -12.71 11.53
N LEU A 139 -0.34 -11.72 12.21
CA LEU A 139 0.96 -11.87 12.84
C LEU A 139 0.91 -12.84 14.03
N LYS A 140 2.10 -13.24 14.48
CA LYS A 140 2.27 -14.06 15.68
C LYS A 140 1.59 -13.38 16.88
N ASN A 141 0.86 -14.15 17.67
CA ASN A 141 -0.01 -13.71 18.76
C ASN A 141 -1.22 -12.86 18.28
N GLY A 142 -1.54 -12.89 17.00
CA GLY A 142 -2.75 -12.31 16.42
C GLY A 142 -3.95 -13.29 16.48
N PHE A 143 -5.03 -12.92 15.79
CA PHE A 143 -6.30 -13.64 15.88
C PHE A 143 -6.22 -15.08 15.35
N TYR A 144 -5.32 -15.37 14.39
CA TYR A 144 -5.12 -16.73 13.89
C TYR A 144 -4.55 -17.69 14.95
N ASP A 145 -3.75 -17.20 15.87
CA ASP A 145 -3.29 -18.02 17.00
C ASP A 145 -4.42 -18.32 17.99
N TYR A 146 -5.41 -17.42 18.12
CA TYR A 146 -6.64 -17.69 18.85
C TYR A 146 -7.48 -18.78 18.17
N TYR A 147 -7.77 -18.65 16.88
CA TYR A 147 -8.56 -19.64 16.13
C TYR A 147 -7.90 -21.02 16.07
N ASN A 148 -6.58 -21.07 16.00
CA ASN A 148 -5.82 -22.32 16.04
C ASN A 148 -5.65 -22.91 17.45
N GLY A 149 -6.24 -22.30 18.48
CA GLY A 149 -6.16 -22.75 19.87
C GLY A 149 -4.80 -22.61 20.52
N LYS A 150 -3.85 -21.91 19.88
CA LYS A 150 -2.50 -21.69 20.39
C LYS A 150 -2.45 -20.61 21.48
N CYS A 151 -3.39 -19.69 21.45
CA CYS A 151 -3.45 -18.55 22.36
C CYS A 151 -4.90 -18.20 22.70
N LYS A 152 -5.30 -18.31 23.97
CA LYS A 152 -6.67 -18.02 24.41
C LYS A 152 -7.00 -16.54 24.46
N ASN A 153 -5.99 -15.67 24.62
CA ASN A 153 -6.17 -14.23 24.80
C ASN A 153 -5.78 -13.42 23.54
N CYS A 154 -5.47 -14.09 22.43
CA CYS A 154 -5.08 -13.42 21.18
C CYS A 154 -6.28 -12.88 20.38
N THR A 155 -7.34 -12.47 21.05
CA THR A 155 -8.43 -11.65 20.50
C THR A 155 -8.11 -10.15 20.58
N THR A 156 -6.94 -9.79 21.12
CA THR A 156 -6.34 -8.46 21.06
C THR A 156 -4.90 -8.58 20.62
N THR A 157 -4.49 -7.79 19.65
CA THR A 157 -3.12 -7.78 19.11
C THR A 157 -2.65 -6.36 18.83
N ASN A 158 -1.33 -6.16 18.73
CA ASN A 158 -0.76 -4.85 18.40
C ASN A 158 -0.96 -4.54 16.92
N ILE A 159 -1.15 -3.26 16.60
CA ILE A 159 -1.12 -2.75 15.23
C ILE A 159 0.34 -2.67 14.78
N VAL A 160 0.64 -3.19 13.61
CA VAL A 160 1.96 -3.13 12.98
C VAL A 160 1.81 -2.49 11.59
N GLU A 161 2.06 -1.18 11.54
CA GLU A 161 1.85 -0.37 10.32
C GLU A 161 2.85 -0.72 9.20
N ASN A 162 4.07 -1.11 9.55
CA ASN A 162 5.14 -1.39 8.59
C ASN A 162 5.35 -2.89 8.36
N ASN A 163 4.29 -3.68 8.38
CA ASN A 163 4.39 -5.08 8.02
C ASN A 163 4.42 -5.22 6.50
N LEU A 164 5.62 -5.34 5.95
CA LEU A 164 5.86 -5.42 4.51
C LEU A 164 6.00 -6.87 4.00
N GLN A 165 5.52 -7.84 4.76
CA GLN A 165 5.51 -9.24 4.31
C GLN A 165 4.52 -9.37 3.15
N ILE A 166 5.03 -9.64 1.96
CA ILE A 166 4.26 -9.70 0.70
C ILE A 166 3.11 -10.70 0.79
N ASP A 167 3.32 -11.79 1.51
CA ASP A 167 2.37 -12.92 1.62
C ASP A 167 1.26 -12.65 2.65
N VAL A 168 1.30 -11.49 3.32
CA VAL A 168 0.35 -11.17 4.38
C VAL A 168 -0.61 -10.09 3.92
N ALA A 169 -1.90 -10.41 3.97
CA ALA A 169 -2.99 -9.47 3.76
C ALA A 169 -2.84 -8.62 2.48
N SER A 170 -2.55 -9.28 1.34
CA SER A 170 -2.50 -8.68 0.01
C SER A 170 -1.49 -7.52 -0.19
N GLN A 171 -0.37 -7.54 0.53
CA GLN A 171 0.71 -6.57 0.33
C GLN A 171 1.24 -6.56 -1.11
N LEU A 172 1.28 -7.73 -1.78
CA LEU A 172 1.63 -7.83 -3.19
C LEU A 172 0.68 -6.99 -4.06
N GLY A 173 -0.62 -7.12 -3.84
CA GLY A 173 -1.64 -6.35 -4.57
C GLY A 173 -1.49 -4.85 -4.34
N ALA A 174 -1.19 -4.42 -3.11
CA ALA A 174 -0.94 -3.02 -2.80
C ALA A 174 0.27 -2.48 -3.59
N LYS A 175 1.38 -3.22 -3.61
CA LYS A 175 2.59 -2.83 -4.34
C LYS A 175 2.38 -2.76 -5.85
N VAL A 176 1.68 -3.73 -6.42
CA VAL A 176 1.34 -3.72 -7.85
C VAL A 176 0.50 -2.50 -8.20
N LEU A 177 -0.56 -2.21 -7.44
CA LEU A 177 -1.43 -1.07 -7.71
C LEU A 177 -0.72 0.26 -7.47
N GLU A 178 0.16 0.37 -6.46
CA GLU A 178 0.99 1.55 -6.22
C GLU A 178 1.87 1.88 -7.45
N ILE A 179 2.58 0.89 -8.01
CA ILE A 179 3.40 1.05 -9.22
C ILE A 179 2.54 1.47 -10.42
N LEU A 180 1.32 0.99 -10.49
CA LEU A 180 0.37 1.36 -11.54
C LEU A 180 -0.29 2.72 -11.32
N GLY A 181 0.17 3.50 -10.34
CA GLY A 181 -0.22 4.89 -10.12
C GLY A 181 -1.47 5.09 -9.27
N TYR A 182 -2.00 4.04 -8.63
CA TYR A 182 -3.08 4.18 -7.65
C TYR A 182 -2.57 4.81 -6.36
N GLU A 183 -3.37 5.68 -5.77
CA GLU A 183 -3.08 6.22 -4.44
C GLU A 183 -3.35 5.16 -3.38
N ILE A 184 -2.45 5.06 -2.39
CA ILE A 184 -2.57 4.11 -1.28
C ILE A 184 -2.83 4.89 0.01
N ILE A 185 -3.89 4.52 0.72
CA ILE A 185 -4.14 4.95 2.10
C ILE A 185 -4.33 3.71 2.97
N SER A 186 -4.17 3.83 4.28
CA SER A 186 -4.39 2.71 5.19
C SER A 186 -5.84 2.66 5.70
N ASP A 187 -6.27 1.51 6.18
CA ASP A 187 -7.50 1.36 6.96
C ASP A 187 -7.47 2.21 8.24
N ILE A 188 -6.29 2.46 8.82
CA ILE A 188 -6.10 3.41 9.94
C ILE A 188 -6.53 4.83 9.52
N ASP A 189 -6.18 5.28 8.31
CA ASP A 189 -6.58 6.60 7.81
C ASP A 189 -8.09 6.69 7.65
N VAL A 190 -8.71 5.61 7.16
CA VAL A 190 -10.16 5.52 7.01
C VAL A 190 -10.85 5.51 8.37
N ASP A 191 -10.37 4.73 9.36
CA ASP A 191 -10.96 4.72 10.70
C ASP A 191 -10.84 6.07 11.40
N LYS A 192 -9.69 6.75 11.27
CA LYS A 192 -9.48 8.08 11.85
C LYS A 192 -10.32 9.16 11.17
N ASN A 193 -10.50 9.06 9.86
CA ASN A 193 -11.26 10.03 9.06
C ASN A 193 -12.06 9.32 7.96
N PRO A 194 -13.26 8.77 8.26
CA PRO A 194 -14.09 8.06 7.28
C PRO A 194 -14.45 8.88 6.04
N ASP A 195 -14.53 10.19 6.19
CA ASP A 195 -14.84 11.10 5.09
C ASP A 195 -13.71 11.23 4.06
N ILE A 196 -12.53 10.69 4.33
CA ILE A 196 -11.41 10.69 3.38
C ILE A 196 -11.79 10.00 2.07
N LEU A 197 -12.60 8.94 2.13
CA LEU A 197 -13.05 8.19 0.95
C LEU A 197 -13.89 9.04 -0.02
N LYS A 198 -14.56 10.08 0.47
CA LYS A 198 -15.38 10.98 -0.37
C LYS A 198 -14.55 11.81 -1.37
N LYS A 199 -13.24 11.87 -1.20
CA LYS A 199 -12.32 12.56 -2.12
C LYS A 199 -12.07 11.77 -3.40
N TYR A 200 -12.43 10.48 -3.44
CA TYR A 200 -12.11 9.57 -4.52
C TYR A 200 -13.35 9.14 -5.27
N ASP A 201 -13.22 8.99 -6.57
CA ASP A 201 -14.30 8.48 -7.43
C ASP A 201 -14.45 6.97 -7.31
N LYS A 202 -13.36 6.28 -6.94
CA LYS A 202 -13.29 4.83 -6.83
C LYS A 202 -12.43 4.42 -5.64
N VAL A 203 -12.95 3.48 -4.85
CA VAL A 203 -12.25 2.84 -3.74
C VAL A 203 -11.98 1.38 -4.08
N ILE A 204 -10.78 0.91 -3.88
CA ILE A 204 -10.37 -0.47 -4.07
C ILE A 204 -10.02 -1.07 -2.73
N LEU A 205 -10.71 -2.12 -2.35
CA LEU A 205 -10.39 -2.90 -1.16
C LEU A 205 -9.54 -4.10 -1.55
N LEU A 206 -8.51 -4.31 -0.79
CA LEU A 206 -7.70 -5.50 -0.75
C LEU A 206 -8.29 -6.50 0.27
N HIS A 207 -7.42 -7.26 0.92
CA HIS A 207 -7.82 -8.20 1.98
C HIS A 207 -8.17 -7.46 3.30
N ASN A 208 -9.12 -6.52 3.24
CA ASN A 208 -9.61 -5.79 4.41
C ASN A 208 -10.67 -6.62 5.16
N GLU A 209 -10.24 -7.76 5.71
CA GLU A 209 -11.09 -8.72 6.43
C GLU A 209 -11.55 -8.19 7.78
N TYR A 210 -10.60 -7.69 8.58
CA TYR A 210 -10.83 -7.13 9.92
C TYR A 210 -10.92 -5.61 9.82
N VAL A 211 -12.12 -5.07 9.99
CA VAL A 211 -12.39 -3.64 9.85
C VAL A 211 -13.17 -3.08 11.03
N THR A 212 -13.08 -1.78 11.26
CA THR A 212 -13.92 -1.11 12.25
C THR A 212 -15.31 -0.85 11.70
N LYS A 213 -16.27 -0.56 12.61
CA LYS A 213 -17.63 -0.14 12.20
C LYS A 213 -17.61 1.12 11.34
N LYS A 214 -16.68 2.04 11.63
CA LYS A 214 -16.55 3.29 10.86
C LYS A 214 -16.08 3.03 9.42
N GLU A 215 -15.10 2.15 9.26
CA GLU A 215 -14.62 1.74 7.92
C GLU A 215 -15.73 1.03 7.15
N PHE A 216 -16.40 0.06 7.80
CA PHE A 216 -17.52 -0.66 7.19
C PHE A 216 -18.57 0.32 6.67
N ASP A 217 -18.99 1.29 7.49
CA ASP A 217 -19.98 2.28 7.10
C ASP A 217 -19.48 3.20 5.98
N ALA A 218 -18.24 3.67 6.06
CA ALA A 218 -17.67 4.55 5.04
C ALA A 218 -17.57 3.84 3.69
N ILE A 219 -17.09 2.61 3.68
CA ILE A 219 -16.89 1.79 2.48
C ILE A 219 -18.25 1.41 1.86
N THR A 220 -19.19 0.89 2.66
CA THR A 220 -20.48 0.43 2.14
C THR A 220 -21.38 1.57 1.68
N ASN A 221 -21.16 2.81 2.16
CA ASN A 221 -21.83 4.01 1.68
C ASN A 221 -21.13 4.71 0.51
N HIS A 222 -19.91 4.29 0.14
CA HIS A 222 -19.24 4.84 -1.04
C HIS A 222 -19.90 4.31 -2.33
N PRO A 223 -20.17 5.16 -3.34
CA PRO A 223 -20.96 4.77 -4.50
C PRO A 223 -20.23 3.84 -5.47
N LYS A 224 -18.90 3.74 -5.38
CA LYS A 224 -18.10 2.95 -6.33
C LYS A 224 -16.93 2.27 -5.62
N VAL A 225 -17.12 1.00 -5.25
CA VAL A 225 -16.12 0.18 -4.57
C VAL A 225 -15.80 -1.06 -5.38
N ILE A 226 -14.53 -1.40 -5.48
CA ILE A 226 -14.05 -2.69 -5.99
C ILE A 226 -13.58 -3.51 -4.80
N TYR A 227 -14.19 -4.64 -4.58
CA TYR A 227 -13.80 -5.62 -3.56
C TYR A 227 -12.99 -6.70 -4.26
N LEU A 228 -11.67 -6.70 -4.07
CA LEU A 228 -10.78 -7.68 -4.71
C LEU A 228 -10.70 -9.01 -3.96
N TYR A 229 -11.13 -9.03 -2.70
CA TYR A 229 -11.07 -10.25 -1.89
C TYR A 229 -12.45 -10.63 -1.38
N PRO A 230 -12.83 -11.92 -1.46
CA PRO A 230 -14.18 -12.38 -1.13
C PRO A 230 -14.56 -12.19 0.34
N ASN A 231 -13.59 -12.23 1.24
CA ASN A 231 -13.78 -12.04 2.70
C ASN A 231 -13.53 -10.61 3.17
N ALA A 232 -13.52 -9.62 2.28
CA ALA A 232 -13.48 -8.22 2.68
C ALA A 232 -14.71 -7.87 3.56
N LEU A 233 -14.49 -7.03 4.58
CA LEU A 233 -15.50 -6.61 5.56
C LEU A 233 -16.13 -7.78 6.36
N TYR A 234 -15.32 -8.77 6.73
CA TYR A 234 -15.79 -10.01 7.31
C TYR A 234 -15.95 -9.97 8.83
N ALA A 235 -15.01 -9.34 9.54
CA ALA A 235 -15.02 -9.30 10.99
C ALA A 235 -14.85 -7.88 11.55
N GLU A 236 -15.61 -7.57 12.61
CA GLU A 236 -15.60 -6.29 13.29
C GLU A 236 -14.50 -6.25 14.34
N VAL A 237 -13.68 -5.21 14.30
CA VAL A 237 -12.67 -4.92 15.32
C VAL A 237 -12.88 -3.56 15.95
N LYS A 238 -12.34 -3.40 17.17
CA LYS A 238 -12.20 -2.12 17.85
C LYS A 238 -10.73 -1.74 17.92
N VAL A 239 -10.43 -0.49 17.60
CA VAL A 239 -9.08 0.07 17.70
C VAL A 239 -8.91 0.83 19.03
N ASP A 240 -7.75 0.66 19.64
CA ASP A 240 -7.26 1.48 20.74
C ASP A 240 -5.91 2.09 20.35
N TYR A 241 -5.95 3.31 19.83
CA TYR A 241 -4.74 4.03 19.40
C TYR A 241 -3.82 4.41 20.58
N SER A 242 -4.32 4.49 21.82
CA SER A 242 -3.50 4.79 22.97
C SER A 242 -2.59 3.62 23.36
N ASN A 243 -3.04 2.40 23.09
CA ASN A 243 -2.31 1.16 23.33
C ASN A 243 -1.80 0.52 22.01
N ASN A 244 -1.98 1.20 20.88
CA ASN A 244 -1.60 0.72 19.55
C ASN A 244 -2.08 -0.71 19.29
N SER A 245 -3.38 -0.98 19.50
CA SER A 245 -3.93 -2.34 19.44
C SER A 245 -5.30 -2.40 18.77
N ILE A 246 -5.61 -3.59 18.21
CA ILE A 246 -6.94 -3.96 17.74
C ILE A 246 -7.49 -5.12 18.59
N THR A 247 -8.79 -5.12 18.82
CA THR A 247 -9.51 -6.19 19.52
C THR A 247 -10.64 -6.70 18.65
N LEU A 248 -10.71 -8.01 18.44
CA LEU A 248 -11.80 -8.69 17.75
C LEU A 248 -13.09 -8.54 18.56
N LEU A 249 -14.14 -8.03 17.92
CA LEU A 249 -15.45 -7.86 18.55
C LEU A 249 -16.45 -8.91 18.06
N ARG A 250 -16.49 -9.17 16.75
CA ARG A 250 -17.51 -10.00 16.16
C ARG A 250 -17.14 -10.46 14.75
N GLY A 251 -17.52 -11.69 14.43
CA GLY A 251 -17.27 -12.30 13.11
C GLY A 251 -16.28 -13.45 13.19
N HIS A 252 -16.15 -14.21 12.13
CA HIS A 252 -15.24 -15.34 12.02
C HIS A 252 -15.47 -16.40 13.14
N GLY A 253 -16.73 -16.66 13.50
CA GLY A 253 -17.08 -17.56 14.60
C GLY A 253 -16.82 -17.01 16.00
N PHE A 254 -16.68 -15.67 16.14
CA PHE A 254 -16.45 -15.02 17.43
C PHE A 254 -17.52 -13.95 17.71
N PRO A 255 -18.02 -13.76 18.96
CA PRO A 255 -17.72 -14.58 20.15
C PRO A 255 -18.43 -15.93 20.15
N GLU A 256 -19.37 -16.17 19.23
CA GLU A 256 -20.13 -17.38 19.09
C GLU A 256 -19.94 -17.99 17.69
N PRO A 257 -19.85 -19.33 17.55
CA PRO A 257 -19.54 -20.00 16.28
C PRO A 257 -20.53 -19.69 15.13
N GLU A 258 -21.75 -19.30 15.43
CA GLU A 258 -22.79 -19.00 14.46
C GLU A 258 -22.61 -17.61 13.82
N ILE A 259 -21.78 -16.78 14.41
CA ILE A 259 -21.50 -15.43 13.90
C ILE A 259 -20.42 -15.52 12.81
N ILE A 260 -20.87 -15.68 11.58
CA ILE A 260 -19.97 -15.80 10.42
C ILE A 260 -19.43 -14.42 10.06
N ASN A 261 -20.27 -13.50 9.59
CA ASN A 261 -19.88 -12.13 9.27
C ASN A 261 -20.20 -11.18 10.45
N GLY A 262 -19.23 -10.36 10.86
CA GLY A 262 -19.35 -9.46 12.01
C GLY A 262 -20.41 -8.39 11.86
N PHE A 263 -20.72 -8.00 10.63
CA PHE A 263 -21.69 -6.95 10.30
C PHE A 263 -23.04 -7.51 9.81
N ASN A 264 -23.22 -8.82 9.76
CA ASN A 264 -24.33 -9.49 9.08
C ASN A 264 -24.48 -9.02 7.62
N TRP A 265 -23.36 -8.77 6.97
CA TRP A 265 -23.33 -8.26 5.61
C TRP A 265 -23.71 -9.35 4.61
N LYS A 266 -24.80 -9.13 3.88
CA LYS A 266 -25.38 -10.15 2.98
C LYS A 266 -24.61 -10.36 1.67
N PHE A 267 -23.62 -9.53 1.40
CA PHE A 267 -22.77 -9.63 0.21
C PHE A 267 -21.40 -10.28 0.53
N ASP A 268 -21.25 -10.80 1.72
CA ASP A 268 -20.10 -11.59 2.12
C ASP A 268 -19.99 -12.85 1.27
N ASN A 269 -18.79 -13.08 0.74
CA ASN A 269 -18.43 -14.26 -0.06
C ASN A 269 -17.23 -14.99 0.50
N SER A 270 -17.02 -14.95 1.79
CA SER A 270 -15.94 -15.66 2.47
C SER A 270 -15.76 -17.11 2.03
N PRO A 271 -16.79 -17.89 1.65
CA PRO A 271 -16.57 -19.23 1.12
C PRO A 271 -15.69 -19.31 -0.13
N LEU A 272 -15.55 -18.21 -0.88
CA LEU A 272 -14.71 -18.13 -2.08
C LEU A 272 -13.26 -17.75 -1.79
N GLU A 273 -12.90 -17.47 -0.54
CA GLU A 273 -11.52 -17.12 -0.12
C GLU A 273 -10.51 -18.24 -0.40
N TYR A 274 -10.98 -19.47 -0.51
CA TYR A 274 -10.15 -20.65 -0.76
C TYR A 274 -9.88 -20.89 -2.25
N ASP A 275 -10.55 -20.18 -3.17
CA ASP A 275 -10.24 -20.22 -4.60
C ASP A 275 -9.03 -19.31 -4.92
N LYS A 276 -7.83 -19.79 -4.57
CA LYS A 276 -6.56 -19.08 -4.75
C LYS A 276 -6.02 -19.20 -6.18
N GLU A 277 -6.45 -20.21 -6.93
CA GLU A 277 -6.05 -20.39 -8.33
C GLU A 277 -6.67 -19.31 -9.23
N CYS A 278 -7.87 -18.86 -8.90
CA CYS A 278 -8.56 -17.74 -9.55
C CYS A 278 -8.63 -17.86 -11.09
N ASN A 279 -8.62 -19.09 -11.62
CA ASN A 279 -8.55 -19.38 -13.06
C ASN A 279 -9.76 -18.88 -13.86
N ASN A 280 -10.92 -18.74 -13.21
CA ASN A 280 -12.17 -18.30 -13.81
C ASN A 280 -12.72 -17.06 -13.11
N TRP A 281 -11.83 -16.11 -12.84
CA TRP A 281 -12.22 -14.89 -12.15
C TRP A 281 -13.26 -14.09 -12.94
N LYS A 282 -14.17 -13.49 -12.20
CA LYS A 282 -15.15 -12.53 -12.71
C LYS A 282 -15.59 -11.57 -11.62
N PHE A 283 -15.89 -10.37 -12.01
CA PHE A 283 -16.58 -9.42 -11.15
C PHE A 283 -18.10 -9.60 -11.27
N TYR A 284 -18.79 -9.58 -10.15
CA TYR A 284 -20.24 -9.50 -10.07
C TYR A 284 -20.67 -8.20 -9.39
N ASP A 285 -21.91 -7.79 -9.71
CA ASP A 285 -22.45 -6.53 -9.22
C ASP A 285 -22.97 -6.66 -7.78
N ILE A 286 -22.65 -5.67 -6.97
CA ILE A 286 -23.26 -5.42 -5.67
C ILE A 286 -23.74 -3.96 -5.64
N PRO A 287 -24.61 -3.55 -4.70
CA PRO A 287 -25.28 -2.24 -4.76
C PRO A 287 -24.35 -1.04 -4.85
N ASN A 288 -23.15 -1.11 -4.27
CA ASN A 288 -22.20 -0.01 -4.26
C ASN A 288 -20.93 -0.29 -5.05
N GLY A 289 -20.92 -1.30 -5.93
CA GLY A 289 -19.73 -1.60 -6.73
C GLY A 289 -19.66 -2.99 -7.32
N LYS A 290 -18.46 -3.54 -7.35
CA LYS A 290 -18.19 -4.87 -7.90
C LYS A 290 -17.30 -5.68 -6.97
N MET A 291 -17.55 -6.98 -6.92
CA MET A 291 -16.79 -7.92 -6.09
C MET A 291 -16.22 -9.05 -6.93
N LEU A 292 -14.97 -9.40 -6.71
CA LEU A 292 -14.30 -10.52 -7.35
C LEU A 292 -14.76 -11.85 -6.72
N ASN A 293 -14.86 -12.90 -7.52
CA ASN A 293 -15.36 -14.20 -7.10
C ASN A 293 -14.27 -15.20 -6.66
N CYS A 294 -13.04 -14.75 -6.46
CA CYS A 294 -11.91 -15.59 -6.05
C CYS A 294 -10.87 -14.77 -5.30
N TYR A 295 -9.83 -15.43 -4.78
CA TYR A 295 -8.74 -14.82 -4.02
C TYR A 295 -7.54 -14.52 -4.94
N PRO A 296 -7.30 -13.28 -5.37
CA PRO A 296 -6.37 -12.96 -6.48
C PRO A 296 -4.91 -12.84 -6.05
N GLU A 297 -4.48 -13.45 -4.94
CA GLU A 297 -3.17 -13.23 -4.29
C GLU A 297 -1.98 -13.31 -5.26
N HIS A 298 -2.02 -14.29 -6.18
CA HIS A 298 -0.94 -14.49 -7.14
C HIS A 298 -1.20 -13.82 -8.48
N ILE A 299 -2.43 -13.89 -8.97
CA ILE A 299 -2.76 -13.41 -10.30
C ILE A 299 -2.75 -11.89 -10.44
N ILE A 300 -2.87 -11.15 -9.33
CA ILE A 300 -2.83 -9.69 -9.36
C ILE A 300 -1.51 -9.13 -9.91
N ALA A 301 -0.44 -9.91 -9.85
CA ALA A 301 0.87 -9.53 -10.37
C ALA A 301 1.15 -10.09 -11.78
N SER A 302 0.26 -10.92 -12.35
CA SER A 302 0.51 -11.64 -13.60
C SER A 302 -0.66 -11.66 -14.58
N ASP A 303 -1.87 -11.31 -14.15
CA ASP A 303 -3.04 -11.29 -15.03
C ASP A 303 -3.34 -9.86 -15.54
N LYS A 304 -2.91 -9.58 -16.77
CA LYS A 304 -3.13 -8.32 -17.46
C LYS A 304 -4.61 -7.95 -17.57
N GLU A 305 -5.48 -8.93 -17.86
CA GLU A 305 -6.90 -8.67 -18.06
C GLU A 305 -7.59 -8.31 -16.74
N LEU A 306 -7.14 -8.89 -15.63
CA LEU A 306 -7.59 -8.50 -14.29
C LEU A 306 -7.22 -7.04 -14.00
N LEU A 307 -5.94 -6.67 -14.21
CA LEU A 307 -5.46 -5.30 -13.96
C LEU A 307 -6.19 -4.29 -14.85
N LYS A 308 -6.39 -4.62 -16.13
CA LYS A 308 -7.17 -3.81 -17.07
C LYS A 308 -8.62 -3.64 -16.59
N LYS A 309 -9.22 -4.72 -16.10
CA LYS A 309 -10.59 -4.69 -15.57
C LYS A 309 -10.73 -3.84 -14.33
N ILE A 310 -9.75 -3.88 -13.41
CA ILE A 310 -9.69 -3.00 -12.24
C ILE A 310 -9.63 -1.52 -12.64
N LYS A 311 -8.87 -1.20 -13.70
CA LYS A 311 -8.79 0.16 -14.24
C LYS A 311 -10.11 0.62 -14.84
N GLU A 312 -10.77 -0.22 -15.66
CA GLU A 312 -12.00 0.10 -16.36
C GLU A 312 -13.21 0.30 -15.44
N ILE A 313 -13.31 -0.48 -14.35
CA ILE A 313 -14.36 -0.31 -13.34
C ILE A 313 -14.17 1.04 -12.65
#